data_1f8c8cff4aad5ef8032735bc3b296c86
#
_entry.id   1f8c8cff4aad5ef8032735bc3b296c86
#
_cell.length_a   1.000
_cell.length_b   1.000
_cell.length_c   1.000
_cell.angle_alpha   90.00
_cell.angle_beta   90.00
_cell.angle_gamma   90.00
#
_symmetry.space_group_name_H-M   'P 1'
#
loop_
_entity.id
_entity.type
_entity.pdbx_description
1 polymer ?
#
loop_
_entity_poly.entity_id
_entity_poly.type
_entity_poly.pdbx_seq_one_letter_code
_entity_poly.pdbx_strand_id
1 'polypeptide(L)'
;MSALLRFTQFVQKTFALWVIIFAALALWQPEFFVWLKAYIPWILGIIMLGMGMTMTVDDFKGVLQSPKAVLIGVVAQFVVMPGLAFILCKLFNLPPEIAVGVFLVGCCPGGTASNVITYMAKGNVALSVACTSVSTLLAPVLTPAIFYLLASQWLKIDAASMFISILQVVLLPIVIGLILRTWLKRQVESYIQVMPLVSVIAIVAIVAAIIGGSKAAILQSGLLILAVVILHNGFGYLLGFAAARFFKLPYADSKAIAVEVGMQNSGLGVALAAVHFAASPITAVPSAIFSLWHNISGPALATYWASKHKQ
;
A
#
# COMPACT_ATOMS: atom_id res chain seq x y z
N MET A 1 2.48 23.41 20.01
CA MET A 1 1.89 22.40 19.10
C MET A 1 0.44 22.18 19.56
N SER A 2 -0.55 22.29 18.66
CA SER A 2 -1.96 22.14 19.04
C SER A 2 -2.24 20.73 19.59
N ALA A 3 -3.26 20.58 20.49
CA ALA A 3 -3.66 19.28 21.02
C ALA A 3 -3.99 18.28 19.90
N LEU A 4 -4.60 18.76 18.83
CA LEU A 4 -4.94 17.96 17.63
C LEU A 4 -3.69 17.37 16.98
N LEU A 5 -2.61 18.13 16.82
CA LEU A 5 -1.36 17.62 16.22
C LEU A 5 -0.71 16.53 17.08
N ARG A 6 -0.71 16.71 18.39
CA ARG A 6 -0.21 15.67 19.33
C ARG A 6 -1.05 14.41 19.23
N PHE A 7 -2.37 14.52 19.14
CA PHE A 7 -3.27 13.40 18.97
C PHE A 7 -3.04 12.69 17.61
N THR A 8 -2.93 13.45 16.50
CA THR A 8 -2.62 12.90 15.19
C THR A 8 -1.32 12.10 15.21
N GLN A 9 -0.26 12.64 15.81
CA GLN A 9 1.03 11.92 15.92
C GLN A 9 0.94 10.68 16.81
N PHE A 10 0.15 10.72 17.89
CA PHE A 10 -0.09 9.56 18.72
C PHE A 10 -0.79 8.44 17.93
N VAL A 11 -1.88 8.77 17.23
CA VAL A 11 -2.65 7.81 16.41
C VAL A 11 -1.77 7.21 15.29
N GLN A 12 -0.95 8.03 14.64
CA GLN A 12 0.00 7.52 13.63
C GLN A 12 1.04 6.55 14.22
N LYS A 13 1.63 6.90 15.38
CA LYS A 13 2.61 6.03 16.04
C LYS A 13 2.03 4.72 16.53
N THR A 14 0.75 4.71 16.85
CA THR A 14 0.02 3.52 17.32
C THR A 14 -0.87 2.89 16.25
N PHE A 15 -0.62 3.18 14.96
CA PHE A 15 -1.45 2.75 13.85
C PHE A 15 -1.72 1.24 13.86
N ALA A 16 -0.67 0.42 13.99
CA ALA A 16 -0.79 -1.04 14.02
C ALA A 16 -1.69 -1.52 15.18
N LEU A 17 -1.62 -0.87 16.34
CA LEU A 17 -2.48 -1.17 17.49
C LEU A 17 -3.95 -0.92 17.16
N TRP A 18 -4.28 0.21 16.53
CA TRP A 18 -5.65 0.51 16.11
C TRP A 18 -6.17 -0.50 15.11
N VAL A 19 -5.36 -0.89 14.13
CA VAL A 19 -5.75 -1.93 13.16
C VAL A 19 -6.03 -3.26 13.86
N ILE A 20 -5.19 -3.68 14.81
CA ILE A 20 -5.37 -4.93 15.57
C ILE A 20 -6.65 -4.87 16.40
N ILE A 21 -6.89 -3.79 17.14
CA ILE A 21 -8.08 -3.62 17.97
C ILE A 21 -9.35 -3.72 17.14
N PHE A 22 -9.43 -2.93 16.05
CA PHE A 22 -10.61 -2.91 15.21
C PHE A 22 -10.79 -4.20 14.39
N ALA A 23 -9.69 -4.87 14.00
CA ALA A 23 -9.73 -6.21 13.41
C ALA A 23 -10.30 -7.24 14.39
N ALA A 24 -9.87 -7.22 15.66
CA ALA A 24 -10.40 -8.11 16.69
C ALA A 24 -11.88 -7.82 16.99
N LEU A 25 -12.27 -6.55 17.05
CA LEU A 25 -13.69 -6.16 17.18
C LEU A 25 -14.52 -6.61 15.99
N ALA A 26 -13.99 -6.51 14.77
CA ALA A 26 -14.68 -6.95 13.56
C ALA A 26 -14.81 -8.48 13.49
N LEU A 27 -13.86 -9.23 14.03
CA LEU A 27 -13.98 -10.68 14.20
C LEU A 27 -15.02 -11.05 15.29
N TRP A 28 -15.11 -10.25 16.33
CA TRP A 28 -16.07 -10.48 17.41
C TRP A 28 -17.50 -10.12 16.99
N GLN A 29 -17.70 -8.90 16.48
CA GLN A 29 -18.99 -8.34 16.07
C GLN A 29 -18.91 -7.80 14.62
N PRO A 30 -18.97 -8.69 13.61
CA PRO A 30 -18.85 -8.31 12.19
C PRO A 30 -19.89 -7.28 11.74
N GLU A 31 -21.10 -7.34 12.28
CA GLU A 31 -22.26 -6.53 11.86
C GLU A 31 -22.00 -5.02 11.98
N PHE A 32 -21.15 -4.60 12.94
CA PHE A 32 -20.80 -3.18 13.10
C PHE A 32 -19.95 -2.63 11.94
N PHE A 33 -19.31 -3.48 11.16
CA PHE A 33 -18.32 -3.04 10.16
C PHE A 33 -18.68 -3.45 8.73
N VAL A 34 -19.45 -4.53 8.53
CA VAL A 34 -19.71 -5.09 7.20
C VAL A 34 -20.39 -4.10 6.25
N TRP A 35 -21.27 -3.23 6.76
CA TRP A 35 -21.93 -2.19 5.97
C TRP A 35 -20.94 -1.20 5.31
N LEU A 36 -19.76 -1.00 5.89
CA LEU A 36 -18.72 -0.16 5.33
C LEU A 36 -18.16 -0.69 4.00
N LYS A 37 -18.34 -1.98 3.69
CA LYS A 37 -17.85 -2.59 2.44
C LYS A 37 -18.33 -1.85 1.20
N ALA A 38 -19.57 -1.39 1.19
CA ALA A 38 -20.15 -0.63 0.08
C ALA A 38 -19.44 0.71 -0.16
N TYR A 39 -18.77 1.25 0.85
CA TYR A 39 -18.14 2.55 0.82
C TYR A 39 -16.60 2.48 0.64
N ILE A 40 -16.02 1.28 0.56
CA ILE A 40 -14.56 1.11 0.43
C ILE A 40 -13.95 1.95 -0.70
N PRO A 41 -14.51 1.99 -1.93
CA PRO A 41 -13.95 2.82 -3.00
C PRO A 41 -13.95 4.32 -2.65
N TRP A 42 -15.00 4.81 -1.99
CA TRP A 42 -15.10 6.20 -1.56
C TRP A 42 -14.12 6.53 -0.44
N ILE A 43 -14.00 5.63 0.53
CA ILE A 43 -13.05 5.76 1.65
C ILE A 43 -11.60 5.78 1.10
N LEU A 44 -11.28 4.92 0.13
CA LEU A 44 -9.99 4.94 -0.54
C LEU A 44 -9.80 6.24 -1.33
N GLY A 45 -10.82 6.72 -2.04
CA GLY A 45 -10.78 8.00 -2.74
C GLY A 45 -10.41 9.17 -1.83
N ILE A 46 -10.93 9.19 -0.59
CA ILE A 46 -10.57 10.19 0.43
C ILE A 46 -9.09 10.07 0.82
N ILE A 47 -8.57 8.85 1.00
CA ILE A 47 -7.15 8.62 1.28
C ILE A 47 -6.29 9.15 0.12
N MET A 48 -6.68 8.82 -1.12
CA MET A 48 -5.95 9.25 -2.33
C MET A 48 -6.01 10.76 -2.55
N LEU A 49 -7.14 11.39 -2.25
CA LEU A 49 -7.28 12.85 -2.23
C LEU A 49 -6.31 13.48 -1.23
N GLY A 50 -6.28 12.96 0.00
CA GLY A 50 -5.33 13.39 1.03
C GLY A 50 -3.87 13.22 0.58
N MET A 51 -3.55 12.11 -0.09
CA MET A 51 -2.23 11.91 -0.71
C MET A 51 -1.93 13.01 -1.72
N GLY A 52 -2.83 13.28 -2.67
CA GLY A 52 -2.67 14.34 -3.67
C GLY A 52 -2.45 15.72 -3.03
N MET A 53 -3.17 16.02 -1.93
CA MET A 53 -2.99 17.25 -1.18
C MET A 53 -1.64 17.35 -0.47
N THR A 54 -0.98 16.26 -0.15
CA THR A 54 0.37 16.26 0.44
C THR A 54 1.47 16.34 -0.60
N MET A 55 1.21 16.00 -1.86
CA MET A 55 2.17 16.03 -2.96
C MET A 55 2.36 17.48 -3.46
N THR A 56 3.56 17.75 -3.97
CA THR A 56 3.93 19.02 -4.63
C THR A 56 4.49 18.76 -6.02
N VAL A 57 4.42 19.76 -6.89
CA VAL A 57 5.05 19.67 -8.22
C VAL A 57 6.57 19.45 -8.10
N ASP A 58 7.18 19.93 -7.01
CA ASP A 58 8.61 19.76 -6.75
C ASP A 58 9.00 18.32 -6.43
N ASP A 59 8.07 17.51 -5.93
CA ASP A 59 8.30 16.07 -5.67
C ASP A 59 8.61 15.32 -6.98
N PHE A 60 8.05 15.78 -8.11
CA PHE A 60 8.35 15.23 -9.44
C PHE A 60 9.74 15.64 -9.96
N LYS A 61 10.36 16.70 -9.43
CA LYS A 61 11.73 17.06 -9.76
C LYS A 61 12.74 15.98 -9.30
N GLY A 62 12.40 15.23 -8.23
CA GLY A 62 13.19 14.09 -7.77
C GLY A 62 13.36 13.02 -8.85
N VAL A 63 12.37 12.86 -9.74
CA VAL A 63 12.46 11.95 -10.90
C VAL A 63 13.55 12.39 -11.87
N LEU A 64 13.65 13.69 -12.13
CA LEU A 64 14.65 14.27 -13.03
C LEU A 64 16.06 14.29 -12.41
N GLN A 65 16.17 14.37 -11.08
CA GLN A 65 17.44 14.37 -10.36
C GLN A 65 18.08 12.98 -10.26
N SER A 66 17.27 11.92 -10.22
CA SER A 66 17.77 10.55 -10.07
C SER A 66 17.03 9.56 -10.96
N PRO A 67 16.96 9.77 -12.30
CA PRO A 67 16.10 9.00 -13.19
C PRO A 67 16.45 7.51 -13.21
N LYS A 68 17.74 7.17 -13.12
CA LYS A 68 18.20 5.77 -13.04
C LYS A 68 17.69 5.08 -11.78
N ALA A 69 17.77 5.73 -10.62
CA ALA A 69 17.33 5.14 -9.35
C ALA A 69 15.81 4.98 -9.31
N VAL A 70 15.05 5.96 -9.81
CA VAL A 70 13.59 5.88 -9.94
C VAL A 70 13.19 4.75 -10.88
N LEU A 71 13.83 4.63 -12.05
CA LEU A 71 13.55 3.55 -12.99
C LEU A 71 13.78 2.17 -12.34
N ILE A 72 14.91 2.00 -11.64
CA ILE A 72 15.22 0.75 -10.93
C ILE A 72 14.15 0.45 -9.87
N GLY A 73 13.75 1.45 -9.06
CA GLY A 73 12.73 1.28 -8.03
C GLY A 73 11.36 0.89 -8.61
N VAL A 74 10.92 1.59 -9.67
CA VAL A 74 9.63 1.33 -10.32
C VAL A 74 9.62 -0.02 -11.05
N VAL A 75 10.69 -0.35 -11.76
CA VAL A 75 10.81 -1.69 -12.40
C VAL A 75 10.87 -2.79 -11.35
N ALA A 76 11.65 -2.62 -10.28
CA ALA A 76 11.68 -3.57 -9.19
C ALA A 76 10.30 -3.76 -8.55
N GLN A 77 9.54 -2.68 -8.34
CA GLN A 77 8.16 -2.74 -7.84
C GLN A 77 7.27 -3.65 -8.68
N PHE A 78 7.19 -3.41 -9.98
CA PHE A 78 6.28 -4.12 -10.87
C PHE A 78 6.80 -5.46 -11.41
N VAL A 79 8.05 -5.82 -11.10
CA VAL A 79 8.63 -7.14 -11.44
C VAL A 79 8.75 -8.02 -10.19
N VAL A 80 9.35 -7.50 -9.12
CA VAL A 80 9.63 -8.29 -7.91
C VAL A 80 8.35 -8.70 -7.20
N MET A 81 7.45 -7.75 -6.94
CA MET A 81 6.27 -8.06 -6.13
C MET A 81 5.26 -8.96 -6.84
N PRO A 82 4.90 -8.72 -8.13
CA PRO A 82 4.08 -9.68 -8.85
C PRO A 82 4.75 -11.05 -9.03
N GLY A 83 6.06 -11.07 -9.28
CA GLY A 83 6.84 -12.31 -9.41
C GLY A 83 6.87 -13.11 -8.11
N LEU A 84 7.08 -12.46 -6.97
CA LEU A 84 7.00 -13.09 -5.64
C LEU A 84 5.59 -13.61 -5.36
N ALA A 85 4.54 -12.83 -5.68
CA ALA A 85 3.17 -13.27 -5.55
C ALA A 85 2.94 -14.59 -6.32
N PHE A 86 3.42 -14.64 -7.58
CA PHE A 86 3.32 -15.86 -8.41
C PHE A 86 4.03 -17.06 -7.76
N ILE A 87 5.27 -16.88 -7.35
CA ILE A 87 6.08 -17.96 -6.74
C ILE A 87 5.42 -18.45 -5.45
N LEU A 88 4.99 -17.53 -4.57
CA LEU A 88 4.36 -17.90 -3.29
C LEU A 88 3.01 -18.60 -3.50
N CYS A 89 2.18 -18.13 -4.44
CA CYS A 89 0.91 -18.78 -4.75
C CYS A 89 1.11 -20.23 -5.24
N LYS A 90 2.11 -20.46 -6.08
CA LYS A 90 2.46 -21.81 -6.56
C LYS A 90 3.08 -22.67 -5.45
N LEU A 91 4.03 -22.11 -4.68
CA LEU A 91 4.73 -22.83 -3.62
C LEU A 91 3.79 -23.32 -2.52
N PHE A 92 2.85 -22.48 -2.11
CA PHE A 92 1.87 -22.79 -1.06
C PHE A 92 0.59 -23.44 -1.60
N ASN A 93 0.50 -23.65 -2.92
CA ASN A 93 -0.69 -24.19 -3.60
C ASN A 93 -1.98 -23.52 -3.11
N LEU A 94 -1.99 -22.17 -3.17
CA LEU A 94 -3.09 -21.38 -2.60
C LEU A 94 -4.40 -21.62 -3.36
N PRO A 95 -5.55 -21.66 -2.64
CA PRO A 95 -6.85 -21.63 -3.29
C PRO A 95 -6.98 -20.42 -4.24
N PRO A 96 -7.69 -20.58 -5.38
CA PRO A 96 -7.76 -19.56 -6.44
C PRO A 96 -8.10 -18.16 -5.94
N GLU A 97 -9.08 -18.03 -5.05
CA GLU A 97 -9.55 -16.73 -4.54
C GLU A 97 -8.50 -16.05 -3.66
N ILE A 98 -7.74 -16.83 -2.87
CA ILE A 98 -6.65 -16.32 -2.05
C ILE A 98 -5.46 -15.95 -2.95
N ALA A 99 -5.12 -16.82 -3.93
CA ALA A 99 -4.06 -16.57 -4.88
C ALA A 99 -4.30 -15.24 -5.64
N VAL A 100 -5.51 -15.04 -6.14
CA VAL A 100 -5.90 -13.80 -6.82
C VAL A 100 -5.74 -12.59 -5.90
N GLY A 101 -6.09 -12.70 -4.62
CA GLY A 101 -5.88 -11.64 -3.63
C GLY A 101 -4.40 -11.32 -3.37
N VAL A 102 -3.54 -12.33 -3.30
CA VAL A 102 -2.07 -12.16 -3.17
C VAL A 102 -1.49 -11.52 -4.43
N PHE A 103 -1.95 -11.93 -5.62
CA PHE A 103 -1.56 -11.28 -6.87
C PHE A 103 -1.97 -9.83 -6.92
N LEU A 104 -3.20 -9.55 -6.50
CA LEU A 104 -3.76 -8.21 -6.57
C LEU A 104 -2.93 -7.23 -5.75
N VAL A 105 -2.57 -7.58 -4.50
CA VAL A 105 -1.70 -6.72 -3.69
C VAL A 105 -0.29 -6.65 -4.26
N GLY A 106 0.24 -7.73 -4.84
CA GLY A 106 1.56 -7.75 -5.49
C GLY A 106 1.64 -6.87 -6.74
N CYS A 107 0.53 -6.72 -7.48
CA CYS A 107 0.45 -5.86 -8.67
C CYS A 107 0.14 -4.39 -8.35
N CYS A 108 -0.14 -4.04 -7.10
CA CYS A 108 -0.36 -2.65 -6.70
C CYS A 108 0.94 -1.83 -6.75
N PRO A 109 0.87 -0.49 -6.89
CA PRO A 109 2.02 0.39 -6.75
C PRO A 109 2.53 0.43 -5.30
N GLY A 110 3.65 1.11 -5.07
CA GLY A 110 4.17 1.40 -3.73
C GLY A 110 3.15 2.15 -2.85
N GLY A 111 3.18 1.87 -1.55
CA GLY A 111 2.29 2.49 -0.58
C GLY A 111 2.87 3.78 -0.02
N THR A 112 2.05 4.80 0.19
CA THR A 112 2.49 6.13 0.71
C THR A 112 3.18 6.07 2.08
N ALA A 113 2.90 5.05 2.88
CA ALA A 113 3.57 4.83 4.16
C ALA A 113 5.08 4.58 3.99
N SER A 114 5.53 4.11 2.81
CA SER A 114 6.95 3.88 2.49
C SER A 114 7.80 5.14 2.70
N ASN A 115 7.29 6.32 2.37
CA ASN A 115 8.00 7.59 2.51
C ASN A 115 8.37 7.88 3.98
N VAL A 116 7.44 7.64 4.90
CA VAL A 116 7.67 7.81 6.35
C VAL A 116 8.67 6.77 6.86
N ILE A 117 8.53 5.53 6.43
CA ILE A 117 9.44 4.44 6.81
C ILE A 117 10.84 4.69 6.26
N THR A 118 10.96 5.18 5.02
CA THR A 118 12.24 5.57 4.42
C THR A 118 12.91 6.70 5.22
N TYR A 119 12.14 7.70 5.67
CA TYR A 119 12.66 8.75 6.54
C TYR A 119 13.18 8.18 7.87
N MET A 120 12.41 7.31 8.53
CA MET A 120 12.82 6.65 9.78
C MET A 120 14.08 5.79 9.59
N ALA A 121 14.21 5.12 8.44
CA ALA A 121 15.36 4.29 8.07
C ALA A 121 16.62 5.10 7.73
N LYS A 122 16.56 6.45 7.72
CA LYS A 122 17.62 7.33 7.19
C LYS A 122 17.96 6.98 5.73
N GLY A 123 16.93 6.68 4.93
CA GLY A 123 17.02 6.50 3.48
C GLY A 123 16.80 7.81 2.71
N ASN A 124 16.84 7.73 1.38
CA ASN A 124 16.59 8.85 0.49
C ASN A 124 15.07 9.05 0.31
N VAL A 125 14.51 9.99 1.06
CA VAL A 125 13.06 10.28 1.05
C VAL A 125 12.61 10.85 -0.30
N ALA A 126 13.42 11.70 -0.93
CA ALA A 126 13.09 12.27 -2.23
C ALA A 126 12.95 11.18 -3.31
N LEU A 127 13.84 10.17 -3.28
CA LEU A 127 13.74 9.01 -4.17
C LEU A 127 12.50 8.17 -3.86
N SER A 128 12.18 7.93 -2.58
CA SER A 128 10.98 7.20 -2.18
C SER A 128 9.72 7.88 -2.71
N VAL A 129 9.57 9.19 -2.48
CA VAL A 129 8.42 9.97 -2.98
C VAL A 129 8.34 9.91 -4.51
N ALA A 130 9.47 10.04 -5.21
CA ALA A 130 9.52 9.96 -6.67
C ALA A 130 9.08 8.56 -7.17
N CYS A 131 9.55 7.47 -6.55
CA CYS A 131 9.15 6.10 -6.90
C CYS A 131 7.66 5.87 -6.64
N THR A 132 7.14 6.26 -5.47
CA THR A 132 5.70 6.15 -5.15
C THR A 132 4.86 6.93 -6.17
N SER A 133 5.25 8.15 -6.50
CA SER A 133 4.53 9.00 -7.45
C SER A 133 4.48 8.37 -8.84
N VAL A 134 5.63 7.93 -9.37
CA VAL A 134 5.70 7.32 -10.70
C VAL A 134 4.95 5.98 -10.73
N SER A 135 5.15 5.12 -9.74
CA SER A 135 4.44 3.83 -9.69
C SER A 135 2.93 4.01 -9.60
N THR A 136 2.46 5.00 -8.83
CA THR A 136 1.03 5.31 -8.71
C THR A 136 0.44 5.86 -10.02
N LEU A 137 1.18 6.72 -10.75
CA LEU A 137 0.75 7.21 -12.07
C LEU A 137 0.69 6.10 -13.12
N LEU A 138 1.58 5.11 -13.03
CA LEU A 138 1.61 3.96 -13.94
C LEU A 138 0.60 2.87 -13.55
N ALA A 139 0.12 2.85 -12.31
CA ALA A 139 -0.77 1.82 -11.78
C ALA A 139 -2.03 1.59 -12.63
N PRO A 140 -2.74 2.59 -13.17
CA PRO A 140 -3.92 2.34 -14.00
C PRO A 140 -3.65 1.39 -15.17
N VAL A 141 -2.45 1.43 -15.73
CA VAL A 141 -2.04 0.58 -16.85
C VAL A 141 -1.35 -0.68 -16.38
N LEU A 142 -0.31 -0.55 -15.54
CA LEU A 142 0.56 -1.68 -15.17
C LEU A 142 -0.14 -2.66 -14.23
N THR A 143 -0.91 -2.18 -13.25
CA THR A 143 -1.59 -3.07 -12.30
C THR A 143 -2.55 -4.02 -13.02
N PRO A 144 -3.54 -3.58 -13.82
CA PRO A 144 -4.45 -4.49 -14.51
C PRO A 144 -3.75 -5.33 -15.57
N ALA A 145 -2.74 -4.81 -16.27
CA ALA A 145 -2.02 -5.56 -17.30
C ALA A 145 -1.23 -6.73 -16.70
N ILE A 146 -0.44 -6.48 -15.67
CA ILE A 146 0.35 -7.52 -15.00
C ILE A 146 -0.56 -8.50 -14.28
N PHE A 147 -1.60 -7.99 -13.62
CA PHE A 147 -2.59 -8.83 -12.94
C PHE A 147 -3.31 -9.76 -13.93
N TYR A 148 -3.73 -9.26 -15.08
CA TYR A 148 -4.33 -10.07 -16.15
C TYR A 148 -3.38 -11.16 -16.63
N LEU A 149 -2.12 -10.81 -16.92
CA LEU A 149 -1.13 -11.76 -17.41
C LEU A 149 -0.85 -12.90 -16.42
N LEU A 150 -0.82 -12.61 -15.12
CA LEU A 150 -0.44 -13.58 -14.10
C LEU A 150 -1.62 -14.31 -13.48
N ALA A 151 -2.77 -13.67 -13.28
CA ALA A 151 -3.88 -14.20 -12.52
C ALA A 151 -5.05 -14.73 -13.38
N SER A 152 -5.07 -14.47 -14.70
CA SER A 152 -6.14 -14.94 -15.61
C SER A 152 -6.30 -16.47 -15.68
N GLN A 153 -5.25 -17.22 -15.30
CA GLN A 153 -5.33 -18.68 -15.21
C GLN A 153 -6.18 -19.17 -14.03
N TRP A 154 -6.46 -18.34 -13.01
CA TRP A 154 -7.26 -18.71 -11.83
C TRP A 154 -8.69 -18.20 -11.89
N LEU A 155 -8.89 -16.95 -12.37
CA LEU A 155 -10.20 -16.32 -12.46
C LEU A 155 -10.30 -15.47 -13.74
N LYS A 156 -11.54 -15.23 -14.19
CA LYS A 156 -11.80 -14.24 -15.25
C LYS A 156 -11.51 -12.84 -14.73
N ILE A 157 -10.70 -12.08 -15.46
CA ILE A 157 -10.28 -10.73 -15.12
C ILE A 157 -10.71 -9.80 -16.25
N ASP A 158 -11.41 -8.73 -15.88
CA ASP A 158 -11.70 -7.61 -16.76
C ASP A 158 -10.68 -6.48 -16.51
N ALA A 159 -9.58 -6.53 -17.25
CA ALA A 159 -8.51 -5.55 -17.11
C ALA A 159 -8.96 -4.12 -17.51
N ALA A 160 -9.91 -3.99 -18.45
CA ALA A 160 -10.42 -2.68 -18.85
C ALA A 160 -11.26 -2.03 -17.75
N SER A 161 -12.14 -2.80 -17.10
CA SER A 161 -12.91 -2.33 -15.96
C SER A 161 -12.00 -1.98 -14.77
N MET A 162 -10.95 -2.75 -14.51
CA MET A 162 -9.94 -2.44 -13.48
C MET A 162 -9.18 -1.15 -13.79
N PHE A 163 -8.79 -0.94 -15.05
CA PHE A 163 -8.15 0.30 -15.47
C PHE A 163 -9.02 1.53 -15.14
N ILE A 164 -10.30 1.49 -15.51
CA ILE A 164 -11.25 2.57 -15.22
C ILE A 164 -11.42 2.77 -13.70
N SER A 165 -11.53 1.69 -12.94
CA SER A 165 -11.63 1.77 -11.47
C SER A 165 -10.42 2.45 -10.84
N ILE A 166 -9.20 2.12 -11.29
CA ILE A 166 -7.98 2.75 -10.76
C ILE A 166 -7.91 4.23 -11.15
N LEU A 167 -8.31 4.58 -12.37
CA LEU A 167 -8.41 5.99 -12.77
C LEU A 167 -9.35 6.78 -11.85
N GLN A 168 -10.52 6.22 -11.57
CA GLN A 168 -11.56 6.90 -10.78
C GLN A 168 -11.24 6.98 -9.28
N VAL A 169 -10.73 5.88 -8.71
CA VAL A 169 -10.58 5.74 -7.25
C VAL A 169 -9.19 6.18 -6.77
N VAL A 170 -8.20 6.20 -7.66
CA VAL A 170 -6.82 6.56 -7.30
C VAL A 170 -6.38 7.83 -8.01
N LEU A 171 -6.30 7.80 -9.34
CA LEU A 171 -5.67 8.89 -10.08
C LEU A 171 -6.48 10.20 -10.00
N LEU A 172 -7.78 10.11 -10.23
CA LEU A 172 -8.67 11.29 -10.20
C LEU A 172 -8.64 12.02 -8.84
N PRO A 173 -8.79 11.34 -7.68
CA PRO A 173 -8.67 11.99 -6.38
C PRO A 173 -7.29 12.60 -6.12
N ILE A 174 -6.20 11.94 -6.54
CA ILE A 174 -4.83 12.48 -6.42
C ILE A 174 -4.69 13.77 -7.22
N VAL A 175 -5.16 13.79 -8.47
CA VAL A 175 -5.09 14.99 -9.33
C VAL A 175 -5.91 16.12 -8.73
N ILE A 176 -7.12 15.84 -8.25
CA ILE A 176 -7.95 16.84 -7.56
C ILE A 176 -7.22 17.37 -6.32
N GLY A 177 -6.62 16.49 -5.50
CA GLY A 177 -5.85 16.88 -4.32
C GLY A 177 -4.67 17.79 -4.65
N LEU A 178 -3.91 17.46 -5.70
CA LEU A 178 -2.78 18.26 -6.19
C LEU A 178 -3.23 19.63 -6.71
N ILE A 179 -4.36 19.70 -7.43
CA ILE A 179 -4.97 20.95 -7.90
C ILE A 179 -5.39 21.80 -6.70
N LEU A 180 -6.10 21.23 -5.74
CA LEU A 180 -6.50 21.93 -4.51
C LEU A 180 -5.28 22.48 -3.75
N ARG A 181 -4.22 21.68 -3.62
CA ARG A 181 -2.94 22.09 -3.04
C ARG A 181 -2.34 23.31 -3.76
N THR A 182 -2.33 23.25 -5.09
CA THR A 182 -1.70 24.29 -5.91
C THR A 182 -2.48 25.61 -5.89
N TRP A 183 -3.82 25.54 -5.89
CA TRP A 183 -4.69 26.73 -5.94
C TRP A 183 -4.97 27.33 -4.56
N LEU A 184 -5.22 26.49 -3.56
CA LEU A 184 -5.64 26.91 -2.22
C LEU A 184 -4.48 26.99 -1.21
N LYS A 185 -3.26 26.89 -1.64
CA LYS A 185 -1.97 26.92 -0.89
C LYS A 185 -2.10 27.05 0.65
N ARG A 186 -2.39 28.27 1.11
CA ARG A 186 -2.42 28.63 2.56
C ARG A 186 -3.61 28.00 3.32
N GLN A 187 -4.75 27.79 2.65
CA GLN A 187 -5.94 27.22 3.29
C GLN A 187 -5.79 25.72 3.48
N VAL A 188 -5.16 25.04 2.52
CA VAL A 188 -4.95 23.59 2.55
C VAL A 188 -3.85 23.18 3.55
N GLU A 189 -2.88 24.06 3.82
CA GLU A 189 -1.78 23.78 4.77
C GLU A 189 -2.25 23.36 6.16
N SER A 190 -3.33 23.95 6.66
CA SER A 190 -3.91 23.59 7.95
C SER A 190 -4.55 22.18 7.93
N TYR A 191 -5.13 21.79 6.80
CA TYR A 191 -5.78 20.49 6.65
C TYR A 191 -4.79 19.35 6.39
N ILE A 192 -3.66 19.61 5.71
CA ILE A 192 -2.60 18.62 5.44
C ILE A 192 -2.09 17.99 6.73
N GLN A 193 -1.99 18.77 7.81
CA GLN A 193 -1.53 18.25 9.10
C GLN A 193 -2.49 17.23 9.73
N VAL A 194 -3.75 17.21 9.31
CA VAL A 194 -4.80 16.30 9.80
C VAL A 194 -5.02 15.13 8.85
N MET A 195 -4.59 15.23 7.58
CA MET A 195 -4.78 14.18 6.59
C MET A 195 -4.23 12.80 7.01
N PRO A 196 -3.08 12.71 7.72
CA PRO A 196 -2.61 11.43 8.23
C PRO A 196 -3.59 10.77 9.21
N LEU A 197 -4.29 11.55 10.04
CA LEU A 197 -5.32 11.02 10.94
C LEU A 197 -6.51 10.47 10.14
N VAL A 198 -6.97 11.21 9.13
CA VAL A 198 -8.03 10.77 8.22
C VAL A 198 -7.65 9.47 7.54
N SER A 199 -6.42 9.37 7.03
CA SER A 199 -5.91 8.15 6.39
C SER A 199 -5.88 6.97 7.35
N VAL A 200 -5.42 7.14 8.60
CA VAL A 200 -5.42 6.05 9.60
C VAL A 200 -6.84 5.58 9.88
N ILE A 201 -7.77 6.48 10.15
CA ILE A 201 -9.19 6.14 10.42
C ILE A 201 -9.78 5.39 9.22
N ALA A 202 -9.56 5.89 8.01
CA ALA A 202 -10.03 5.30 6.78
C ALA A 202 -9.48 3.89 6.55
N ILE A 203 -8.17 3.68 6.73
CA ILE A 203 -7.53 2.36 6.56
C ILE A 203 -8.06 1.39 7.62
N VAL A 204 -8.17 1.81 8.89
CA VAL A 204 -8.72 0.98 9.97
C VAL A 204 -10.15 0.56 9.65
N ALA A 205 -10.99 1.48 9.15
CA ALA A 205 -12.37 1.19 8.75
C ALA A 205 -12.43 0.18 7.58
N ILE A 206 -11.59 0.35 6.55
CA ILE A 206 -11.48 -0.58 5.42
C ILE A 206 -11.09 -1.97 5.90
N VAL A 207 -10.03 -2.08 6.71
CA VAL A 207 -9.53 -3.36 7.21
C VAL A 207 -10.59 -4.06 8.07
N ALA A 208 -11.25 -3.33 8.98
CA ALA A 208 -12.31 -3.87 9.82
C ALA A 208 -13.51 -4.38 8.97
N ALA A 209 -13.91 -3.63 7.94
CA ALA A 209 -14.99 -4.04 7.03
C ALA A 209 -14.68 -5.36 6.31
N ILE A 210 -13.44 -5.52 5.82
CA ILE A 210 -13.00 -6.74 5.12
C ILE A 210 -12.87 -7.92 6.08
N ILE A 211 -12.25 -7.72 7.24
CA ILE A 211 -12.08 -8.77 8.25
C ILE A 211 -13.42 -9.24 8.77
N GLY A 212 -14.35 -8.33 9.09
CA GLY A 212 -15.69 -8.69 9.50
C GLY A 212 -16.46 -9.46 8.42
N GLY A 213 -16.39 -8.99 7.17
CA GLY A 213 -17.05 -9.63 6.03
C GLY A 213 -16.45 -10.96 5.57
N SER A 214 -15.26 -11.32 6.08
CA SER A 214 -14.53 -12.54 5.71
C SER A 214 -14.21 -13.41 6.93
N LYS A 215 -14.91 -13.22 8.07
CA LYS A 215 -14.62 -13.88 9.34
C LYS A 215 -14.45 -15.40 9.21
N ALA A 216 -15.40 -16.09 8.57
CA ALA A 216 -15.36 -17.55 8.43
C ALA A 216 -14.10 -18.02 7.65
N ALA A 217 -13.78 -17.34 6.56
CA ALA A 217 -12.63 -17.65 5.73
C ALA A 217 -11.28 -17.33 6.44
N ILE A 218 -11.25 -16.25 7.23
CA ILE A 218 -10.07 -15.90 8.02
C ILE A 218 -9.79 -16.94 9.12
N LEU A 219 -10.81 -17.45 9.77
CA LEU A 219 -10.66 -18.51 10.78
C LEU A 219 -10.09 -19.81 10.18
N GLN A 220 -10.37 -20.08 8.90
CA GLN A 220 -9.85 -21.26 8.20
C GLN A 220 -8.46 -21.06 7.59
N SER A 221 -8.21 -19.92 6.98
CA SER A 221 -7.01 -19.69 6.14
C SER A 221 -6.15 -18.53 6.60
N GLY A 222 -6.50 -17.83 7.66
CA GLY A 222 -5.83 -16.58 8.08
C GLY A 222 -4.35 -16.75 8.40
N LEU A 223 -3.95 -17.87 9.02
CA LEU A 223 -2.54 -18.17 9.31
C LEU A 223 -1.74 -18.39 8.03
N LEU A 224 -2.31 -19.10 7.06
CA LEU A 224 -1.66 -19.31 5.76
C LEU A 224 -1.48 -17.99 5.02
N ILE A 225 -2.54 -17.16 4.98
CA ILE A 225 -2.48 -15.84 4.34
C ILE A 225 -1.45 -14.95 5.05
N LEU A 226 -1.42 -14.96 6.38
CA LEU A 226 -0.43 -14.20 7.16
C LEU A 226 1.00 -14.65 6.85
N ALA A 227 1.27 -15.95 6.80
CA ALA A 227 2.58 -16.48 6.45
C ALA A 227 3.02 -16.04 5.05
N VAL A 228 2.13 -16.14 4.06
CA VAL A 228 2.38 -15.68 2.69
C VAL A 228 2.65 -14.19 2.65
N VAL A 229 1.88 -13.37 3.36
CA VAL A 229 2.07 -11.91 3.44
C VAL A 229 3.40 -11.55 4.09
N ILE A 230 3.79 -12.23 5.17
CA ILE A 230 5.09 -12.03 5.84
C ILE A 230 6.24 -12.29 4.86
N LEU A 231 6.19 -13.41 4.14
CA LEU A 231 7.20 -13.78 3.15
C LEU A 231 7.21 -12.81 1.97
N HIS A 232 6.04 -12.45 1.45
CA HIS A 232 5.89 -11.52 0.33
C HIS A 232 6.50 -10.15 0.65
N ASN A 233 6.14 -9.58 1.78
CA ASN A 233 6.67 -8.31 2.27
C ASN A 233 8.18 -8.41 2.57
N GLY A 234 8.61 -9.44 3.30
CA GLY A 234 10.02 -9.63 3.68
C GLY A 234 10.93 -9.82 2.48
N PHE A 235 10.55 -10.66 1.52
CA PHE A 235 11.29 -10.82 0.27
C PHE A 235 11.20 -9.57 -0.61
N GLY A 236 10.11 -8.82 -0.57
CA GLY A 236 10.00 -7.51 -1.21
C GLY A 236 11.08 -6.55 -0.74
N TYR A 237 11.26 -6.41 0.59
CA TYR A 237 12.36 -5.61 1.16
C TYR A 237 13.72 -6.13 0.73
N LEU A 238 13.94 -7.43 0.84
CA LEU A 238 15.23 -8.05 0.52
C LEU A 238 15.61 -7.87 -0.95
N LEU A 239 14.72 -8.23 -1.85
CA LEU A 239 14.98 -8.18 -3.29
C LEU A 239 15.01 -6.75 -3.83
N GLY A 240 14.19 -5.84 -3.28
CA GLY A 240 14.28 -4.41 -3.58
C GLY A 240 15.64 -3.84 -3.18
N PHE A 241 16.13 -4.17 -1.97
CA PHE A 241 17.48 -3.79 -1.54
C PHE A 241 18.55 -4.40 -2.43
N ALA A 242 18.45 -5.70 -2.71
CA ALA A 242 19.43 -6.41 -3.56
C ALA A 242 19.47 -5.83 -4.99
N ALA A 243 18.32 -5.53 -5.59
CA ALA A 243 18.25 -4.90 -6.90
C ALA A 243 18.96 -3.54 -6.91
N ALA A 244 18.72 -2.69 -5.94
CA ALA A 244 19.40 -1.39 -5.83
C ALA A 244 20.91 -1.55 -5.68
N ARG A 245 21.36 -2.51 -4.85
CA ARG A 245 22.79 -2.80 -4.65
C ARG A 245 23.45 -3.41 -5.90
N PHE A 246 22.74 -4.26 -6.61
CA PHE A 246 23.22 -4.84 -7.87
C PHE A 246 23.53 -3.75 -8.91
N PHE A 247 22.68 -2.73 -9.01
CA PHE A 247 22.91 -1.57 -9.87
C PHE A 247 23.82 -0.50 -9.25
N LYS A 248 24.50 -0.82 -8.14
CA LYS A 248 25.50 0.02 -7.45
C LYS A 248 24.92 1.38 -6.98
N LEU A 249 23.65 1.41 -6.58
CA LEU A 249 23.08 2.61 -6.00
C LEU A 249 23.64 2.89 -4.59
N PRO A 250 23.67 4.15 -4.14
CA PRO A 250 24.04 4.54 -2.79
C PRO A 250 23.21 3.79 -1.73
N TYR A 251 23.77 3.62 -0.53
CA TYR A 251 23.10 2.87 0.55
C TYR A 251 21.75 3.49 0.97
N ALA A 252 21.68 4.83 0.99
CA ALA A 252 20.44 5.54 1.28
C ALA A 252 19.35 5.29 0.22
N ASP A 253 19.72 5.24 -1.05
CA ASP A 253 18.83 4.92 -2.17
C ASP A 253 18.38 3.45 -2.10
N SER A 254 19.30 2.55 -1.73
CA SER A 254 19.00 1.13 -1.59
C SER A 254 17.97 0.87 -0.48
N LYS A 255 18.05 1.62 0.63
CA LYS A 255 17.02 1.58 1.68
C LYS A 255 15.66 2.09 1.16
N ALA A 256 15.66 3.20 0.42
CA ALA A 256 14.44 3.77 -0.15
C ALA A 256 13.75 2.77 -1.09
N ILE A 257 14.50 2.18 -2.03
CA ILE A 257 13.96 1.18 -2.98
C ILE A 257 13.50 -0.08 -2.25
N ALA A 258 14.25 -0.56 -1.25
CA ALA A 258 13.82 -1.70 -0.46
C ALA A 258 12.46 -1.46 0.21
N VAL A 259 12.31 -0.32 0.88
CA VAL A 259 11.06 0.05 1.56
C VAL A 259 9.93 0.24 0.55
N GLU A 260 10.20 0.88 -0.57
CA GLU A 260 9.20 1.12 -1.63
C GLU A 260 8.67 -0.19 -2.21
N VAL A 261 9.56 -1.11 -2.58
CA VAL A 261 9.19 -2.43 -3.14
C VAL A 261 8.47 -3.29 -2.10
N GLY A 262 8.93 -3.28 -0.85
CA GLY A 262 8.31 -4.10 0.20
C GLY A 262 6.96 -3.59 0.68
N MET A 263 6.64 -2.30 0.52
CA MET A 263 5.42 -1.69 1.05
C MET A 263 4.41 -1.36 -0.06
N GLN A 264 3.36 -2.12 -0.14
CA GLN A 264 2.35 -2.01 -1.18
C GLN A 264 1.23 -1.02 -0.84
N ASN A 265 0.60 -0.42 -1.85
CA ASN A 265 -0.69 0.24 -1.71
C ASN A 265 -1.80 -0.81 -1.51
N SER A 266 -1.80 -1.39 -0.32
CA SER A 266 -2.73 -2.44 0.06
C SER A 266 -4.19 -1.95 0.11
N GLY A 267 -4.41 -0.66 0.36
CA GLY A 267 -5.73 -0.04 0.28
C GLY A 267 -6.32 -0.14 -1.13
N LEU A 268 -5.51 0.09 -2.16
CA LEU A 268 -5.92 -0.13 -3.54
C LEU A 268 -6.26 -1.60 -3.80
N GLY A 269 -5.41 -2.53 -3.32
CA GLY A 269 -5.67 -3.96 -3.46
C GLY A 269 -7.01 -4.37 -2.82
N VAL A 270 -7.33 -3.86 -1.64
CA VAL A 270 -8.63 -4.08 -0.99
C VAL A 270 -9.79 -3.50 -1.82
N ALA A 271 -9.67 -2.28 -2.31
CA ALA A 271 -10.73 -1.63 -3.08
C ALA A 271 -11.00 -2.36 -4.41
N LEU A 272 -9.95 -2.75 -5.12
CA LEU A 272 -10.09 -3.52 -6.36
C LEU A 272 -10.73 -4.89 -6.09
N ALA A 273 -10.33 -5.58 -5.02
CA ALA A 273 -10.94 -6.83 -4.62
C ALA A 273 -12.43 -6.66 -4.29
N ALA A 274 -12.78 -5.62 -3.54
CA ALA A 274 -14.17 -5.34 -3.16
C ALA A 274 -15.07 -5.03 -4.36
N VAL A 275 -14.53 -4.38 -5.38
CA VAL A 275 -15.29 -3.99 -6.60
C VAL A 275 -15.35 -5.14 -7.61
N HIS A 276 -14.20 -5.76 -7.92
CA HIS A 276 -14.11 -6.71 -9.04
C HIS A 276 -14.31 -8.17 -8.62
N PHE A 277 -14.19 -8.47 -7.32
CA PHE A 277 -14.33 -9.82 -6.76
C PHE A 277 -15.31 -9.87 -5.59
N ALA A 278 -16.38 -9.07 -5.65
CA ALA A 278 -17.39 -8.95 -4.59
C ALA A 278 -18.05 -10.30 -4.21
N ALA A 279 -18.15 -11.22 -5.16
CA ALA A 279 -18.66 -12.58 -4.93
C ALA A 279 -17.73 -13.44 -4.06
N SER A 280 -16.44 -13.08 -3.97
CA SER A 280 -15.43 -13.78 -3.17
C SER A 280 -14.73 -12.82 -2.20
N PRO A 281 -15.36 -12.48 -1.06
CA PRO A 281 -14.79 -11.50 -0.11
C PRO A 281 -13.41 -11.86 0.42
N ILE A 282 -13.02 -13.14 0.43
CA ILE A 282 -11.69 -13.59 0.86
C ILE A 282 -10.58 -13.03 -0.02
N THR A 283 -10.85 -12.69 -1.28
CA THR A 283 -9.89 -12.08 -2.20
C THR A 283 -9.32 -10.76 -1.68
N ALA A 284 -10.07 -10.02 -0.86
CA ALA A 284 -9.59 -8.78 -0.24
C ALA A 284 -8.71 -9.01 1.01
N VAL A 285 -8.75 -10.19 1.61
CA VAL A 285 -8.08 -10.49 2.88
C VAL A 285 -6.55 -10.41 2.79
N PRO A 286 -5.86 -10.93 1.76
CA PRO A 286 -4.41 -10.75 1.63
C PRO A 286 -3.98 -9.29 1.66
N SER A 287 -4.70 -8.41 0.96
CA SER A 287 -4.42 -6.96 0.96
C SER A 287 -4.67 -6.33 2.34
N ALA A 288 -5.73 -6.72 3.04
CA ALA A 288 -6.03 -6.22 4.38
C ALA A 288 -4.98 -6.66 5.41
N ILE A 289 -4.55 -7.92 5.39
CA ILE A 289 -3.48 -8.45 6.25
C ILE A 289 -2.14 -7.80 5.88
N PHE A 290 -1.88 -7.56 4.61
CA PHE A 290 -0.69 -6.85 4.15
C PHE A 290 -0.64 -5.43 4.70
N SER A 291 -1.78 -4.72 4.73
CA SER A 291 -1.90 -3.38 5.33
C SER A 291 -1.51 -3.37 6.81
N LEU A 292 -1.91 -4.40 7.55
CA LEU A 292 -1.50 -4.56 8.95
C LEU A 292 0.00 -4.85 9.05
N TRP A 293 0.47 -5.86 8.31
CA TRP A 293 1.81 -6.39 8.47
C TRP A 293 2.92 -5.42 8.07
N HIS A 294 2.80 -4.74 6.92
CA HIS A 294 3.84 -3.82 6.47
C HIS A 294 3.99 -2.60 7.40
N ASN A 295 2.95 -2.24 8.15
CA ASN A 295 3.01 -1.18 9.17
C ASN A 295 3.59 -1.65 10.52
N ILE A 296 3.86 -2.95 10.66
CA ILE A 296 4.64 -3.53 11.77
C ILE A 296 6.09 -3.74 11.32
N SER A 297 6.28 -4.42 10.20
CA SER A 297 7.59 -4.80 9.67
C SER A 297 8.42 -3.59 9.20
N GLY A 298 7.77 -2.60 8.58
CA GLY A 298 8.44 -1.38 8.11
C GLY A 298 9.13 -0.59 9.23
N PRO A 299 8.43 -0.18 10.29
CA PRO A 299 9.05 0.47 11.45
C PRO A 299 10.13 -0.37 12.12
N ALA A 300 9.96 -1.69 12.20
CA ALA A 300 10.97 -2.60 12.75
C ALA A 300 12.25 -2.57 11.90
N LEU A 301 12.13 -2.70 10.57
CA LEU A 301 13.24 -2.61 9.63
C LEU A 301 13.92 -1.23 9.67
N ALA A 302 13.13 -0.16 9.71
CA ALA A 302 13.64 1.21 9.79
C ALA A 302 14.44 1.45 11.08
N THR A 303 13.96 0.96 12.21
CA THR A 303 14.66 1.04 13.49
C THR A 303 16.00 0.30 13.45
N TYR A 304 16.02 -0.90 12.87
CA TYR A 304 17.24 -1.66 12.67
C TYR A 304 18.27 -0.88 11.81
N TRP A 305 17.85 -0.28 10.70
CA TRP A 305 18.75 0.51 9.88
C TRP A 305 19.21 1.82 10.53
N ALA A 306 18.33 2.48 11.29
CA ALA A 306 18.68 3.69 12.01
C ALA A 306 19.70 3.44 13.14
N SER A 307 19.64 2.27 13.80
CA SER A 307 20.60 1.91 14.85
C SER A 307 22.02 1.66 14.31
N LYS A 308 22.14 1.10 13.09
CA LYS A 308 23.45 0.90 12.42
C LYS A 308 24.07 2.17 11.88
N HIS A 309 23.33 3.26 11.78
CA HIS A 309 23.87 4.56 11.32
C HIS A 309 24.55 5.36 12.46
N LYS A 310 24.50 4.86 13.69
CA LYS A 310 25.15 5.48 14.86
C LYS A 310 26.55 4.92 15.14
N GLN A 311 27.01 3.96 14.35
CA GLN A 311 28.37 3.41 14.34
C GLN A 311 29.12 3.87 13.08
#